data_26b8cf0ab8b2e6757d4243b7c898e61c
#
_entry.id   26b8cf0ab8b2e6757d4243b7c898e61c
#
_cell.length_a   1.000
_cell.length_b   1.000
_cell.length_c   1.000
_cell.angle_alpha   90.00
_cell.angle_beta   90.00
_cell.angle_gamma   90.00
#
_symmetry.space_group_name_H-M   'P 1'
#
loop_
_entity.id
_entity.type
_entity.pdbx_description
1 polymer ?
#
loop_
_entity_poly.entity_id
_entity_poly.type
_entity_poly.pdbx_seq_one_letter_code
_entity_poly.pdbx_strand_id
1 'polypeptide(L)'
;MPGFAAVPVALALCAGLLTGPAAPVAAARPDCRAGPAGCYDLYTYGYSLGLHPFTGADDIREQLTDHFWLFPVSGGCAGRIRAGARCELLGGNPVEVEYIGNDFFQINTLPGHQLGRGMHIRFAFSRTFGFHSLTVRAWQDRPTDCTGEAFCNTVNRVFAFGTWQVLAKTLRFSAYAA
;
A
#
# COMPACT_ATOMS: atom_id res chain seq x y z
N MET A 1 -2.74 -6.77 -95.21
CA MET A 1 -3.44 -6.55 -93.90
C MET A 1 -2.43 -6.87 -92.82
N PRO A 2 -1.92 -5.92 -92.05
CA PRO A 2 -0.98 -6.22 -91.04
C PRO A 2 -1.69 -6.41 -89.70
N GLY A 3 -1.28 -7.46 -88.97
CA GLY A 3 -1.79 -7.86 -87.69
C GLY A 3 -1.17 -7.02 -86.59
N PHE A 4 -2.01 -6.56 -85.68
CA PHE A 4 -1.58 -5.88 -84.48
C PHE A 4 -1.15 -6.86 -83.40
N ALA A 5 0.10 -6.78 -82.99
CA ALA A 5 0.61 -7.51 -81.83
C ALA A 5 0.28 -6.75 -80.55
N ALA A 6 -0.44 -7.39 -79.62
CA ALA A 6 -0.74 -6.88 -78.31
C ALA A 6 0.45 -7.10 -77.36
N VAL A 7 0.98 -6.02 -76.74
CA VAL A 7 2.01 -6.09 -75.73
C VAL A 7 1.33 -6.15 -74.34
N PRO A 8 1.61 -7.16 -73.49
CA PRO A 8 1.11 -7.15 -72.13
C PRO A 8 1.90 -6.20 -71.24
N VAL A 9 1.21 -5.24 -70.64
CA VAL A 9 1.74 -4.37 -69.59
C VAL A 9 1.72 -5.13 -68.24
N ALA A 10 2.88 -5.50 -67.75
CA ALA A 10 3.01 -6.08 -66.43
C ALA A 10 2.93 -4.96 -65.37
N LEU A 11 1.84 -4.92 -64.59
CA LEU A 11 1.73 -4.05 -63.40
C LEU A 11 2.51 -4.72 -62.27
N ALA A 12 3.67 -4.15 -61.91
CA ALA A 12 4.40 -4.51 -60.66
C ALA A 12 3.75 -3.81 -59.49
N LEU A 13 3.01 -4.58 -58.65
CA LEU A 13 2.51 -4.14 -57.36
C LEU A 13 3.70 -4.11 -56.37
N CYS A 14 4.28 -2.95 -56.09
CA CYS A 14 5.16 -2.74 -54.96
C CYS A 14 4.34 -2.69 -53.65
N ALA A 15 4.17 -3.84 -52.98
CA ALA A 15 3.66 -3.88 -51.62
C ALA A 15 4.77 -3.39 -50.68
N GLY A 16 4.80 -2.06 -50.40
CA GLY A 16 5.64 -1.47 -49.38
C GLY A 16 5.14 -1.87 -48.00
N LEU A 17 5.85 -2.79 -47.34
CA LEU A 17 5.66 -3.08 -45.89
C LEU A 17 6.09 -1.84 -45.10
N LEU A 18 5.11 -1.02 -44.70
CA LEU A 18 5.31 0.06 -43.71
C LEU A 18 5.51 -0.56 -42.31
N THR A 19 6.72 -1.02 -42.02
CA THR A 19 7.14 -1.30 -40.65
C THR A 19 7.42 0.04 -39.96
N GLY A 20 6.36 0.69 -39.48
CA GLY A 20 6.49 1.83 -38.59
C GLY A 20 7.16 1.36 -37.27
N PRO A 21 8.00 2.20 -36.62
CA PRO A 21 8.54 1.86 -35.31
C PRO A 21 7.37 1.59 -34.36
N ALA A 22 7.34 0.40 -33.75
CA ALA A 22 6.35 0.07 -32.73
C ALA A 22 6.47 1.11 -31.60
N ALA A 23 5.39 1.82 -31.29
CA ALA A 23 5.34 2.73 -30.19
C ALA A 23 5.73 1.96 -28.90
N PRO A 24 6.61 2.51 -28.04
CA PRO A 24 6.97 1.83 -26.81
C PRO A 24 5.69 1.59 -26.01
N VAL A 25 5.40 0.31 -25.69
CA VAL A 25 4.31 -0.06 -24.79
C VAL A 25 4.63 0.60 -23.47
N ALA A 26 3.82 1.58 -23.05
CA ALA A 26 3.97 2.19 -21.73
C ALA A 26 3.88 1.07 -20.69
N ALA A 27 4.95 0.87 -19.93
CA ALA A 27 4.95 -0.11 -18.85
C ALA A 27 3.77 0.19 -17.92
N ALA A 28 2.93 -0.82 -17.67
CA ALA A 28 1.81 -0.67 -16.73
C ALA A 28 2.37 -0.22 -15.38
N ARG A 29 1.75 0.81 -14.78
CA ARG A 29 2.15 1.25 -13.44
C ARG A 29 1.92 0.10 -12.45
N PRO A 30 2.84 -0.12 -11.50
CA PRO A 30 2.66 -1.14 -10.49
C PRO A 30 1.39 -0.87 -9.67
N ASP A 31 0.65 -1.91 -9.32
CA ASP A 31 -0.49 -1.81 -8.40
C ASP A 31 0.04 -1.76 -6.96
N CYS A 32 0.27 -0.55 -6.47
CA CYS A 32 0.80 -0.32 -5.13
C CYS A 32 -0.19 -0.71 -4.01
N ARG A 33 -1.47 -0.94 -4.31
CA ARG A 33 -2.43 -1.49 -3.34
C ARG A 33 -2.10 -2.93 -2.95
N ALA A 34 -1.65 -3.74 -3.91
CA ALA A 34 -1.34 -5.14 -3.67
C ALA A 34 -0.06 -5.34 -2.86
N GLY A 35 0.90 -4.42 -2.96
CA GLY A 35 2.16 -4.49 -2.22
C GLY A 35 3.21 -3.49 -2.71
N PRO A 36 4.37 -3.48 -2.07
CA PRO A 36 5.40 -2.45 -2.29
C PRO A 36 6.25 -2.66 -3.57
N ALA A 37 6.07 -3.75 -4.29
CA ALA A 37 6.88 -4.06 -5.47
C ALA A 37 6.74 -3.00 -6.57
N GLY A 38 7.83 -2.33 -6.93
CA GLY A 38 7.84 -1.26 -7.91
C GLY A 38 7.31 0.09 -7.42
N CYS A 39 6.99 0.21 -6.14
CA CYS A 39 6.49 1.42 -5.49
C CYS A 39 7.58 2.10 -4.68
N TYR A 40 7.34 3.33 -4.24
CA TYR A 40 8.27 4.08 -3.43
C TYR A 40 8.22 3.62 -1.97
N ASP A 41 9.26 2.92 -1.49
CA ASP A 41 9.33 2.40 -0.12
C ASP A 41 9.65 3.53 0.86
N LEU A 42 8.88 3.64 1.95
CA LEU A 42 9.05 4.69 2.94
C LEU A 42 9.77 4.18 4.18
N TYR A 43 9.23 3.15 4.82
CA TYR A 43 9.82 2.54 6.01
C TYR A 43 9.29 1.15 6.29
N THR A 44 10.08 0.39 7.06
CA THR A 44 9.65 -0.87 7.70
C THR A 44 10.14 -0.87 9.14
N TYR A 45 9.23 -1.09 10.09
CA TYR A 45 9.54 -1.17 11.52
C TYR A 45 9.00 -2.47 12.10
N GLY A 46 9.77 -3.05 13.03
CA GLY A 46 9.37 -4.24 13.78
C GLY A 46 9.29 -3.94 15.28
N TYR A 47 8.23 -4.43 15.93
CA TYR A 47 8.00 -4.25 17.36
C TYR A 47 7.63 -5.58 18.01
N SER A 48 8.20 -5.85 19.19
CA SER A 48 7.79 -7.00 19.99
C SER A 48 6.51 -6.68 20.76
N LEU A 49 5.53 -7.55 20.65
CA LEU A 49 4.28 -7.48 21.43
C LEU A 49 4.34 -8.35 22.71
N GLY A 50 5.38 -9.16 22.87
CA GLY A 50 5.58 -9.99 24.04
C GLY A 50 5.15 -11.45 23.85
N LEU A 51 5.11 -12.20 24.96
CA LEU A 51 4.73 -13.60 25.00
C LEU A 51 3.24 -13.72 25.35
N HIS A 52 2.45 -14.27 24.43
CA HIS A 52 1.02 -14.56 24.59
C HIS A 52 0.75 -15.98 24.06
N PRO A 53 1.04 -17.02 24.85
CA PRO A 53 1.10 -18.39 24.35
C PRO A 53 -0.24 -18.96 23.89
N PHE A 54 -1.36 -18.38 24.34
CA PHE A 54 -2.72 -18.84 24.03
C PHE A 54 -3.47 -17.96 23.02
N THR A 55 -2.86 -16.86 22.56
CA THR A 55 -3.45 -15.90 21.63
C THR A 55 -2.87 -16.11 20.23
N GLY A 56 -3.69 -16.07 19.19
CA GLY A 56 -3.26 -16.08 17.79
C GLY A 56 -2.77 -14.69 17.33
N ALA A 57 -2.09 -14.63 16.20
CA ALA A 57 -1.74 -13.37 15.57
C ALA A 57 -3.00 -12.66 15.01
N ASP A 58 -3.95 -13.44 14.52
CA ASP A 58 -5.28 -13.04 14.08
C ASP A 58 -6.12 -12.45 15.21
N ASP A 59 -6.07 -13.04 16.42
CA ASP A 59 -6.80 -12.50 17.59
C ASP A 59 -6.34 -11.07 17.93
N ILE A 60 -5.02 -10.81 17.89
CA ILE A 60 -4.48 -9.46 18.16
C ILE A 60 -4.90 -8.48 17.06
N ARG A 61 -4.90 -8.93 15.79
CA ARG A 61 -5.38 -8.12 14.67
C ARG A 61 -6.89 -7.83 14.84
N GLU A 62 -7.70 -8.85 15.18
CA GLU A 62 -9.14 -8.70 15.43
C GLU A 62 -9.42 -7.72 16.55
N GLN A 63 -8.75 -7.89 17.68
CA GLN A 63 -8.88 -6.98 18.81
C GLN A 63 -8.64 -5.53 18.38
N LEU A 64 -7.58 -5.26 17.59
CA LEU A 64 -7.30 -3.91 17.13
C LEU A 64 -8.35 -3.41 16.13
N THR A 65 -8.76 -4.23 15.16
CA THR A 65 -9.73 -3.80 14.13
C THR A 65 -11.15 -3.66 14.67
N ASP A 66 -11.51 -4.41 15.71
CA ASP A 66 -12.80 -4.31 16.38
C ASP A 66 -12.88 -3.17 17.39
N HIS A 67 -11.74 -2.81 17.97
CA HIS A 67 -11.57 -1.75 18.96
C HIS A 67 -10.56 -0.72 18.46
N PHE A 68 -10.83 -0.09 17.30
CA PHE A 68 -9.86 0.77 16.64
C PHE A 68 -9.49 2.04 17.43
N TRP A 69 -10.19 2.34 18.50
CA TRP A 69 -9.77 3.34 19.50
C TRP A 69 -8.43 3.00 20.17
N LEU A 70 -7.97 1.74 20.14
CA LEU A 70 -6.61 1.33 20.56
C LEU A 70 -5.52 1.86 19.62
N PHE A 71 -5.89 2.24 18.39
CA PHE A 71 -4.97 2.81 17.42
C PHE A 71 -4.62 4.25 17.81
N PRO A 72 -3.33 4.60 18.03
CA PRO A 72 -2.94 5.86 18.70
C PRO A 72 -3.38 7.12 17.98
N VAL A 73 -3.70 7.03 16.69
CA VAL A 73 -4.18 8.15 15.87
C VAL A 73 -5.56 7.88 15.28
N SER A 74 -6.38 7.09 15.96
CA SER A 74 -7.70 6.65 15.46
C SER A 74 -8.66 7.78 15.08
N GLY A 75 -8.65 8.91 15.81
CA GLY A 75 -9.51 10.05 15.49
C GLY A 75 -10.99 9.67 15.33
N GLY A 76 -11.59 9.99 14.19
CA GLY A 76 -12.96 9.62 13.84
C GLY A 76 -13.18 8.16 13.46
N CYS A 77 -12.11 7.35 13.41
CA CYS A 77 -12.13 5.91 13.10
C CYS A 77 -12.30 5.01 14.34
N ALA A 78 -12.74 5.53 15.49
CA ALA A 78 -12.61 4.86 16.80
C ALA A 78 -13.42 3.56 16.99
N GLY A 79 -14.35 3.22 16.10
CA GLY A 79 -15.15 1.99 16.17
C GLY A 79 -14.49 0.79 15.49
N ARG A 80 -15.31 -0.23 15.18
CA ARG A 80 -14.88 -1.35 14.35
C ARG A 80 -14.60 -0.87 12.91
N ILE A 81 -13.40 -1.16 12.40
CA ILE A 81 -13.07 -0.89 11.00
C ILE A 81 -13.34 -2.11 10.12
N ARG A 82 -13.64 -1.87 8.83
CA ARG A 82 -13.90 -2.89 7.82
C ARG A 82 -13.21 -2.50 6.50
N ALA A 83 -12.88 -3.48 5.69
CA ALA A 83 -12.35 -3.21 4.34
C ALA A 83 -13.32 -2.33 3.55
N GLY A 84 -12.80 -1.33 2.85
CA GLY A 84 -13.55 -0.30 2.13
C GLY A 84 -14.06 0.85 3.01
N ALA A 85 -13.95 0.77 4.35
CA ALA A 85 -14.36 1.86 5.22
C ALA A 85 -13.45 3.08 5.07
N ARG A 86 -14.04 4.27 5.08
CA ARG A 86 -13.34 5.56 5.04
C ARG A 86 -13.62 6.32 6.31
N CYS A 87 -12.59 6.90 6.88
CA CYS A 87 -12.69 7.71 8.09
C CYS A 87 -11.51 8.69 8.17
N GLU A 88 -11.55 9.57 9.16
CA GLU A 88 -10.49 10.54 9.40
C GLU A 88 -9.70 10.16 10.65
N LEU A 89 -8.38 10.01 10.49
CA LEU A 89 -7.47 9.87 11.61
C LEU A 89 -7.28 11.21 12.32
N LEU A 90 -6.61 11.18 13.46
CA LEU A 90 -6.32 12.38 14.25
C LEU A 90 -5.69 13.48 13.37
N GLY A 91 -6.16 14.71 13.56
CA GLY A 91 -5.73 15.85 12.75
C GLY A 91 -6.44 16.00 11.40
N GLY A 92 -7.57 15.30 11.19
CA GLY A 92 -8.34 15.40 9.94
C GLY A 92 -7.67 14.69 8.75
N ASN A 93 -6.92 13.63 9.02
CA ASN A 93 -6.18 12.86 8.01
C ASN A 93 -7.07 11.76 7.42
N PRO A 94 -7.63 11.92 6.20
CA PRO A 94 -8.55 10.96 5.62
C PRO A 94 -7.81 9.71 5.13
N VAL A 95 -8.38 8.54 5.47
CA VAL A 95 -7.87 7.23 5.08
C VAL A 95 -8.99 6.30 4.61
N GLU A 96 -8.60 5.26 3.87
CA GLU A 96 -9.43 4.11 3.54
C GLU A 96 -8.76 2.84 4.06
N VAL A 97 -9.55 1.96 4.67
CA VAL A 97 -9.12 0.61 5.01
C VAL A 97 -9.14 -0.24 3.74
N GLU A 98 -7.99 -0.52 3.15
CA GLU A 98 -7.93 -1.24 1.87
C GLU A 98 -8.18 -2.73 2.02
N TYR A 99 -7.55 -3.35 3.02
CA TYR A 99 -7.62 -4.78 3.26
C TYR A 99 -7.64 -5.09 4.75
N ILE A 100 -8.34 -6.16 5.10
CA ILE A 100 -8.23 -6.86 6.37
C ILE A 100 -8.02 -8.34 6.02
N GLY A 101 -6.82 -8.85 6.29
CA GLY A 101 -6.46 -10.26 6.16
C GLY A 101 -6.53 -11.00 7.49
N ASN A 102 -6.09 -12.25 7.54
CA ASN A 102 -6.10 -13.03 8.77
C ASN A 102 -5.17 -12.43 9.84
N ASP A 103 -3.96 -12.06 9.44
CA ASP A 103 -2.89 -11.58 10.30
C ASP A 103 -2.41 -10.16 9.98
N PHE A 104 -3.14 -9.40 9.17
CA PHE A 104 -2.80 -8.02 8.82
C PHE A 104 -4.02 -7.17 8.52
N PHE A 105 -3.86 -5.86 8.60
CA PHE A 105 -4.72 -4.89 7.91
C PHE A 105 -3.87 -3.82 7.22
N GLN A 106 -4.47 -3.15 6.24
CA GLN A 106 -3.81 -2.12 5.44
C GLN A 106 -4.72 -0.92 5.27
N ILE A 107 -4.16 0.26 5.46
CA ILE A 107 -4.82 1.54 5.21
C ILE A 107 -4.13 2.29 4.08
N ASN A 108 -4.87 3.13 3.38
CA ASN A 108 -4.37 4.02 2.34
C ASN A 108 -4.76 5.46 2.66
N THR A 109 -3.84 6.39 2.44
CA THR A 109 -4.12 7.82 2.59
C THR A 109 -4.89 8.35 1.38
N LEU A 110 -5.94 9.12 1.66
CA LEU A 110 -6.81 9.73 0.65
C LEU A 110 -6.39 11.19 0.36
N PRO A 111 -6.95 11.82 -0.69
CA PRO A 111 -6.76 13.25 -0.94
C PRO A 111 -7.13 14.09 0.29
N GLY A 112 -6.28 15.03 0.67
CA GLY A 112 -6.43 15.85 1.88
C GLY A 112 -5.57 15.37 3.06
N HIS A 113 -5.00 14.16 3.01
CA HIS A 113 -4.06 13.70 4.03
C HIS A 113 -2.76 14.53 4.00
N GLN A 114 -2.22 14.90 5.18
CA GLN A 114 -1.03 15.76 5.31
C GLN A 114 0.21 15.24 4.58
N LEU A 115 0.38 13.91 4.52
CA LEU A 115 1.49 13.26 3.80
C LEU A 115 1.18 13.00 2.32
N GLY A 116 0.07 13.52 1.83
CA GLY A 116 -0.42 13.27 0.48
C GLY A 116 -1.20 11.96 0.35
N ARG A 117 -1.77 11.74 -0.83
CA ARG A 117 -2.55 10.53 -1.15
C ARG A 117 -1.65 9.39 -1.61
N GLY A 118 -2.17 8.16 -1.54
CA GLY A 118 -1.52 6.98 -2.11
C GLY A 118 -0.36 6.44 -1.28
N MET A 119 -0.35 6.75 0.03
CA MET A 119 0.53 6.08 0.98
C MET A 119 -0.22 4.88 1.58
N HIS A 120 0.31 3.70 1.36
CA HIS A 120 -0.18 2.44 1.90
C HIS A 120 0.61 2.09 3.15
N ILE A 121 -0.09 1.75 4.24
CA ILE A 121 0.52 1.32 5.48
C ILE A 121 -0.09 -0.02 5.87
N ARG A 122 0.74 -1.07 5.91
CA ARG A 122 0.35 -2.41 6.34
C ARG A 122 0.85 -2.69 7.75
N PHE A 123 -0.05 -3.14 8.59
CA PHE A 123 0.20 -3.61 9.95
C PHE A 123 0.04 -5.13 9.95
N ALA A 124 1.15 -5.86 9.99
CA ALA A 124 1.17 -7.31 9.96
C ALA A 124 1.59 -7.88 11.32
N PHE A 125 0.83 -8.84 11.79
CA PHE A 125 1.04 -9.54 13.05
C PHE A 125 1.62 -10.91 12.78
N SER A 126 2.57 -11.33 13.59
CA SER A 126 3.13 -12.67 13.46
C SER A 126 3.36 -13.29 14.84
N ARG A 127 3.40 -14.63 14.89
CA ARG A 127 3.64 -15.41 16.11
C ARG A 127 4.70 -16.47 15.84
N THR A 128 5.69 -16.53 16.72
CA THR A 128 6.73 -17.57 16.70
C THR A 128 6.96 -18.07 18.12
N PHE A 129 6.66 -19.33 18.37
CA PHE A 129 6.77 -19.95 19.70
C PHE A 129 6.04 -19.17 20.83
N GLY A 130 4.88 -18.58 20.51
CA GLY A 130 4.09 -17.77 21.45
C GLY A 130 4.55 -16.31 21.61
N PHE A 131 5.70 -15.94 21.05
CA PHE A 131 6.12 -14.55 20.96
C PHE A 131 5.45 -13.88 19.78
N HIS A 132 4.84 -12.74 20.03
CA HIS A 132 4.16 -11.95 19.00
C HIS A 132 4.99 -10.75 18.57
N SER A 133 4.88 -10.41 17.30
CA SER A 133 5.47 -9.19 16.74
C SER A 133 4.51 -8.47 15.80
N LEU A 134 4.67 -7.16 15.76
CA LEU A 134 4.02 -6.26 14.81
C LEU A 134 5.07 -5.75 13.83
N THR A 135 4.85 -5.95 12.54
CA THR A 135 5.60 -5.31 11.47
C THR A 135 4.73 -4.24 10.83
N VAL A 136 5.24 -3.00 10.80
CA VAL A 136 4.58 -1.88 10.11
C VAL A 136 5.42 -1.49 8.92
N ARG A 137 4.86 -1.60 7.71
CA ARG A 137 5.50 -1.20 6.48
C ARG A 137 4.67 -0.16 5.75
N ALA A 138 5.33 0.92 5.30
CA ALA A 138 4.71 1.96 4.50
C ALA A 138 5.43 2.13 3.17
N TRP A 139 4.63 2.35 2.11
CA TRP A 139 5.10 2.65 0.75
C TRP A 139 4.09 3.57 0.06
N GLN A 140 4.48 4.17 -1.05
CA GLN A 140 3.63 5.08 -1.83
C GLN A 140 3.67 4.74 -3.32
N ASP A 141 2.60 5.12 -4.02
CA ASP A 141 2.54 5.08 -5.49
C ASP A 141 3.67 5.89 -6.13
N ARG A 142 3.98 7.03 -5.53
CA ARG A 142 5.04 7.97 -5.92
C ARG A 142 5.38 8.90 -4.76
N PRO A 143 6.60 9.47 -4.71
CA PRO A 143 6.94 10.51 -3.74
C PRO A 143 5.97 11.69 -3.82
N THR A 144 5.59 12.23 -2.67
CA THR A 144 4.89 13.51 -2.53
C THR A 144 5.89 14.61 -2.20
N ASP A 145 5.43 15.87 -2.09
CA ASP A 145 6.29 17.00 -1.75
C ASP A 145 7.02 16.75 -0.41
N CYS A 146 6.33 16.19 0.59
CA CYS A 146 6.96 15.84 1.85
C CYS A 146 7.85 14.60 1.78
N THR A 147 7.36 13.49 1.22
CA THR A 147 8.11 12.22 1.21
C THR A 147 9.26 12.22 0.21
N GLY A 148 9.21 13.09 -0.81
CA GLY A 148 10.30 13.33 -1.75
C GLY A 148 11.38 14.28 -1.22
N GLU A 149 11.08 15.06 -0.17
CA GLU A 149 12.02 16.00 0.46
C GLU A 149 12.66 15.34 1.68
N ALA A 150 13.99 15.35 1.76
CA ALA A 150 14.76 14.57 2.75
C ALA A 150 14.43 14.90 4.21
N PHE A 151 14.27 16.19 4.53
CA PHE A 151 14.00 16.63 5.90
C PHE A 151 12.58 16.23 6.32
N CYS A 152 11.56 16.53 5.49
CA CYS A 152 10.18 16.19 5.78
C CYS A 152 9.98 14.66 5.90
N ASN A 153 10.61 13.88 5.00
CA ASN A 153 10.59 12.42 5.07
C ASN A 153 11.23 11.89 6.36
N THR A 154 12.37 12.46 6.78
CA THR A 154 13.03 12.06 8.04
C THR A 154 12.15 12.34 9.25
N VAL A 155 11.57 13.53 9.35
CA VAL A 155 10.65 13.89 10.44
C VAL A 155 9.44 12.94 10.47
N ASN A 156 8.83 12.67 9.29
CA ASN A 156 7.72 11.74 9.17
C ASN A 156 8.09 10.32 9.65
N ARG A 157 9.26 9.80 9.28
CA ARG A 157 9.74 8.49 9.70
C ARG A 157 9.93 8.40 11.21
N VAL A 158 10.51 9.42 11.82
CA VAL A 158 10.71 9.48 13.29
C VAL A 158 9.38 9.53 14.01
N PHE A 159 8.44 10.35 13.54
CA PHE A 159 7.09 10.43 14.09
C PHE A 159 6.35 9.09 13.96
N ALA A 160 6.39 8.47 12.78
CA ALA A 160 5.79 7.17 12.54
C ALA A 160 6.38 6.10 13.46
N PHE A 161 7.71 6.06 13.61
CA PHE A 161 8.36 5.10 14.52
C PHE A 161 7.82 5.22 15.96
N GLY A 162 7.75 6.44 16.50
CA GLY A 162 7.21 6.69 17.85
C GLY A 162 5.73 6.31 17.97
N THR A 163 4.91 6.67 16.98
CA THR A 163 3.48 6.36 16.94
C THR A 163 3.23 4.84 16.96
N TRP A 164 3.94 4.09 16.14
CA TRP A 164 3.78 2.63 16.09
C TRP A 164 4.39 1.92 17.30
N GLN A 165 5.37 2.53 17.95
CA GLN A 165 5.86 2.05 19.24
C GLN A 165 4.79 2.18 20.34
N VAL A 166 4.02 3.28 20.35
CA VAL A 166 2.88 3.45 21.26
C VAL A 166 1.82 2.37 20.97
N LEU A 167 1.47 2.15 19.70
CA LEU A 167 0.57 1.07 19.31
C LEU A 167 1.03 -0.30 19.84
N ALA A 168 2.29 -0.64 19.61
CA ALA A 168 2.85 -1.91 20.05
C ALA A 168 2.77 -2.08 21.58
N LYS A 169 3.06 -1.02 22.35
CA LYS A 169 2.91 -1.04 23.82
C LYS A 169 1.44 -1.23 24.22
N THR A 170 0.52 -0.51 23.60
CA THR A 170 -0.92 -0.65 23.86
C THR A 170 -1.39 -2.08 23.63
N LEU A 171 -1.04 -2.67 22.47
CA LEU A 171 -1.42 -4.04 22.13
C LEU A 171 -0.77 -5.09 23.05
N ARG A 172 0.47 -4.87 23.46
CA ARG A 172 1.13 -5.75 24.41
C ARG A 172 0.36 -5.85 25.74
N PHE A 173 -0.19 -4.75 26.22
CA PHE A 173 -0.96 -4.75 27.47
C PHE A 173 -2.40 -5.23 27.28
N SER A 174 -3.05 -4.85 26.16
CA SER A 174 -4.44 -5.25 25.91
C SER A 174 -4.61 -6.74 25.61
N ALA A 175 -3.61 -7.39 25.02
CA ALA A 175 -3.62 -8.84 24.77
C ALA A 175 -3.55 -9.69 26.06
N TYR A 176 -3.24 -9.10 27.21
CA TYR A 176 -3.34 -9.76 28.51
C TYR A 176 -4.75 -9.63 29.14
N ALA A 177 -5.60 -8.77 28.60
CA ALA A 177 -6.91 -8.49 29.16
C ALA A 177 -8.07 -9.22 28.42
N ALA A 178 -7.73 -9.98 27.37
CA ALA A 178 -8.64 -10.81 26.59
C ALA A 178 -8.46 -12.29 26.98
#